data_1d86288ee6b2b317f1d7fd0eaf05954e
#
_entry.id   1d86288ee6b2b317f1d7fd0eaf05954e
#
_cell.length_a   1.000
_cell.length_b   1.000
_cell.length_c   1.000
_cell.angle_alpha   90.00
_cell.angle_beta   90.00
_cell.angle_gamma   90.00
#
_symmetry.space_group_name_H-M   'P 1'
#
loop_
_entity.id
_entity.type
_entity.pdbx_description
1 polymer ?
#
loop_
_entity_poly.entity_id
_entity_poly.type
_entity_poly.pdbx_seq_one_letter_code
_entity_poly.pdbx_strand_id
1 'polypeptide(L)'
;GDALVPHLATLHGILGQCLQAADMEVKLASLRACCAFVDSLENQHDRAKFQDLLPAMLQTLGGALRGGDEASAQDALSMFVELAGSDPRFVRKHLAHVVDAMMTIAEHNDLEDGTRHLATEFLVTLTEARDRAPGMMRKLPNFVPRLFNCLVAFLLDVEDEQEWHTA
;
A
#
# COMPACT_ATOMS: atom_id res chain seq x y z
N GLY A 1 10.02 11.95 17.27
CA GLY A 1 8.55 12.11 17.17
C GLY A 1 8.00 13.33 17.88
N ASP A 2 8.28 13.51 19.18
CA ASP A 2 7.58 14.47 20.06
C ASP A 2 7.71 15.95 19.64
N ALA A 3 8.83 16.34 19.06
CA ALA A 3 9.06 17.72 18.61
C ALA A 3 8.07 18.17 17.49
N LEU A 4 7.50 17.24 16.74
CA LEU A 4 6.60 17.54 15.63
C LEU A 4 5.11 17.47 16.02
N VAL A 5 4.78 16.90 17.18
CA VAL A 5 3.39 16.77 17.66
C VAL A 5 2.62 18.09 17.66
N PRO A 6 3.21 19.25 18.08
CA PRO A 6 2.53 20.55 18.02
C PRO A 6 2.21 21.03 16.60
N HIS A 7 2.85 20.46 15.59
CA HIS A 7 2.75 20.87 14.18
C HIS A 7 1.97 19.89 13.29
N LEU A 8 1.31 18.88 13.86
CA LEU A 8 0.60 17.83 13.11
C LEU A 8 -0.38 18.39 12.09
N ALA A 9 -1.18 19.39 12.47
CA ALA A 9 -2.17 19.99 11.56
C ALA A 9 -1.51 20.71 10.36
N THR A 10 -0.40 21.41 10.62
CA THR A 10 0.37 22.08 9.58
C THR A 10 1.00 21.07 8.62
N LEU A 11 1.63 20.02 9.18
CA LEU A 11 2.25 18.95 8.40
C LEU A 11 1.22 18.20 7.55
N HIS A 12 0.07 17.85 8.14
CA HIS A 12 -1.03 17.25 7.40
C HIS A 12 -1.47 18.11 6.20
N GLY A 13 -1.64 19.44 6.42
CA GLY A 13 -2.01 20.38 5.37
C GLY A 13 -0.96 20.46 4.25
N ILE A 14 0.34 20.56 4.62
CA ILE A 14 1.44 20.62 3.65
C ILE A 14 1.51 19.33 2.83
N LEU A 15 1.51 18.16 3.48
CA LEU A 15 1.57 16.86 2.82
C LEU A 15 0.38 16.66 1.88
N GLY A 16 -0.83 17.05 2.33
CA GLY A 16 -2.04 17.00 1.51
C GLY A 16 -1.95 17.89 0.26
N GLN A 17 -1.40 19.09 0.37
CA GLN A 17 -1.16 19.99 -0.77
C GLN A 17 -0.11 19.41 -1.73
N CYS A 18 0.98 18.88 -1.22
CA CYS A 18 2.04 18.27 -2.04
C CYS A 18 1.53 17.02 -2.78
N LEU A 19 0.66 16.20 -2.18
CA LEU A 19 0.00 15.07 -2.86
C LEU A 19 -0.92 15.53 -4.00
N GLN A 20 -1.36 16.79 -4.02
CA GLN A 20 -2.17 17.38 -5.09
C GLN A 20 -1.34 18.24 -6.08
N ALA A 21 -0.02 18.29 -5.94
CA ALA A 21 0.85 19.03 -6.84
C ALA A 21 0.68 18.58 -8.30
N ALA A 22 1.06 19.42 -9.27
CA ALA A 22 1.06 19.03 -10.68
C ALA A 22 2.22 18.06 -11.00
N ASP A 23 3.34 18.22 -10.31
CA ASP A 23 4.56 17.44 -10.49
C ASP A 23 4.47 16.08 -9.78
N MET A 24 4.73 15.00 -10.51
CA MET A 24 4.69 13.63 -9.98
C MET A 24 5.81 13.36 -8.98
N GLU A 25 7.00 13.93 -9.17
CA GLU A 25 8.11 13.77 -8.22
C GLU A 25 7.76 14.37 -6.84
N VAL A 26 7.09 15.52 -6.84
CA VAL A 26 6.60 16.16 -5.59
C VAL A 26 5.55 15.28 -4.91
N LYS A 27 4.62 14.68 -5.68
CA LYS A 27 3.62 13.75 -5.13
C LYS A 27 4.27 12.51 -4.52
N LEU A 28 5.22 11.89 -5.22
CA LEU A 28 5.94 10.71 -4.75
C LEU A 28 6.78 11.03 -3.50
N ALA A 29 7.48 12.17 -3.50
CA ALA A 29 8.21 12.62 -2.32
C ALA A 29 7.27 12.85 -1.12
N SER A 30 6.09 13.43 -1.36
CA SER A 30 5.08 13.61 -0.32
C SER A 30 4.51 12.28 0.20
N LEU A 31 4.25 11.32 -0.68
CA LEU A 31 3.82 9.98 -0.29
C LEU A 31 4.86 9.32 0.63
N ARG A 32 6.14 9.35 0.23
CA ARG A 32 7.25 8.83 1.06
C ARG A 32 7.30 9.53 2.42
N ALA A 33 7.19 10.86 2.43
CA ALA A 33 7.18 11.64 3.66
C ALA A 33 5.98 11.31 4.55
N CYS A 34 4.78 11.07 3.97
CA CYS A 34 3.60 10.64 4.72
C CYS A 34 3.83 9.30 5.42
N CYS A 35 4.31 8.28 4.70
CA CYS A 35 4.56 6.96 5.27
C CYS A 35 5.60 7.03 6.40
N ALA A 36 6.77 7.63 6.15
CA ALA A 36 7.83 7.76 7.13
C ALA A 36 7.39 8.58 8.35
N PHE A 37 6.60 9.64 8.14
CA PHE A 37 6.10 10.47 9.23
C PHE A 37 5.09 9.70 10.10
N VAL A 38 4.11 9.03 9.48
CA VAL A 38 3.11 8.23 10.20
C VAL A 38 3.79 7.12 11.00
N ASP A 39 4.80 6.45 10.42
CA ASP A 39 5.55 5.41 11.13
C ASP A 39 6.32 5.96 12.33
N SER A 40 6.84 7.18 12.24
CA SER A 40 7.57 7.86 13.34
C SER A 40 6.68 8.32 14.52
N LEU A 41 5.35 8.35 14.33
CA LEU A 41 4.41 8.75 15.38
C LEU A 41 4.14 7.59 16.34
N GLU A 42 4.36 7.77 17.63
CA GLU A 42 4.08 6.76 18.65
C GLU A 42 2.58 6.64 18.96
N ASN A 43 1.87 7.77 18.95
CA ASN A 43 0.47 7.83 19.34
C ASN A 43 -0.45 7.43 18.18
N GLN A 44 -1.22 6.37 18.35
CA GLN A 44 -2.16 5.87 17.35
C GLN A 44 -3.28 6.87 16.98
N HIS A 45 -3.70 7.74 17.93
CA HIS A 45 -4.67 8.79 17.65
C HIS A 45 -4.09 9.83 16.68
N ASP A 46 -2.81 10.16 16.82
CA ASP A 46 -2.14 11.10 15.90
C ASP A 46 -1.91 10.48 14.52
N ARG A 47 -1.53 9.21 14.44
CA ARG A 47 -1.48 8.46 13.16
C ARG A 47 -2.83 8.49 12.45
N ALA A 48 -3.92 8.29 13.17
CA ALA A 48 -5.27 8.26 12.60
C ALA A 48 -5.69 9.56 11.89
N LYS A 49 -5.11 10.70 12.26
CA LYS A 49 -5.37 12.00 11.61
C LYS A 49 -4.89 12.04 10.15
N PHE A 50 -3.91 11.20 9.80
CA PHE A 50 -3.34 11.13 8.45
C PHE A 50 -4.05 10.11 7.54
N GLN A 51 -5.01 9.34 8.04
CA GLN A 51 -5.77 8.39 7.22
C GLN A 51 -6.52 9.05 6.06
N ASP A 52 -6.87 10.32 6.18
CA ASP A 52 -7.56 11.10 5.14
C ASP A 52 -6.69 11.33 3.91
N LEU A 53 -5.36 11.19 4.03
CA LEU A 53 -4.42 11.32 2.92
C LEU A 53 -4.33 10.05 2.06
N LEU A 54 -4.78 8.90 2.57
CA LEU A 54 -4.72 7.62 1.86
C LEU A 54 -5.29 7.64 0.44
N PRO A 55 -6.46 8.26 0.16
CA PRO A 55 -6.98 8.34 -1.21
C PRO A 55 -6.03 9.08 -2.16
N ALA A 56 -5.40 10.18 -1.69
CA ALA A 56 -4.44 10.95 -2.49
C ALA A 56 -3.12 10.18 -2.69
N MET A 57 -2.67 9.43 -1.68
CA MET A 57 -1.51 8.54 -1.78
C MET A 57 -1.75 7.44 -2.82
N LEU A 58 -2.93 6.80 -2.82
CA LEU A 58 -3.32 5.81 -3.84
C LEU A 58 -3.43 6.43 -5.24
N GLN A 59 -3.93 7.65 -5.36
CA GLN A 59 -3.96 8.37 -6.64
C GLN A 59 -2.55 8.65 -7.17
N THR A 60 -1.60 8.95 -6.29
CA THR A 60 -0.19 9.14 -6.64
C THR A 60 0.41 7.84 -7.16
N LEU A 61 0.22 6.72 -6.45
CA LEU A 61 0.64 5.39 -6.88
C LEU A 61 0.06 5.04 -8.26
N GLY A 62 -1.26 5.16 -8.43
CA GLY A 62 -1.93 4.92 -9.71
C GLY A 62 -1.49 5.88 -10.82
N GLY A 63 -1.07 7.10 -10.47
CA GLY A 63 -0.48 8.07 -11.40
C GLY A 63 0.88 7.62 -11.92
N ALA A 64 1.77 7.13 -11.06
CA ALA A 64 3.07 6.59 -11.41
C ALA A 64 2.91 5.39 -12.37
N LEU A 65 2.03 4.44 -12.04
CA LEU A 65 1.75 3.27 -12.88
C LEU A 65 1.21 3.67 -14.27
N ARG A 66 0.24 4.60 -14.34
CA ARG A 66 -0.26 5.09 -15.64
C ARG A 66 0.79 5.86 -16.45
N GLY A 67 1.76 6.45 -15.79
CA GLY A 67 2.90 7.12 -16.42
C GLY A 67 4.00 6.15 -16.88
N GLY A 68 3.89 4.86 -16.57
CA GLY A 68 4.90 3.84 -16.88
C GLY A 68 6.12 3.89 -15.94
N ASP A 69 6.04 4.61 -14.82
CA ASP A 69 7.11 4.68 -13.82
C ASP A 69 6.89 3.61 -12.75
N GLU A 70 7.12 2.36 -13.13
CA GLU A 70 6.97 1.22 -12.22
C GLU A 70 8.01 1.21 -11.10
N ALA A 71 9.21 1.71 -11.35
CA ALA A 71 10.24 1.79 -10.31
C ALA A 71 9.77 2.66 -9.13
N SER A 72 9.25 3.87 -9.39
CA SER A 72 8.68 4.73 -8.33
C SER A 72 7.42 4.13 -7.71
N ALA A 73 6.63 3.39 -8.49
CA ALA A 73 5.45 2.70 -7.98
C ALA A 73 5.82 1.55 -7.03
N GLN A 74 6.86 0.77 -7.34
CA GLN A 74 7.39 -0.29 -6.47
C GLN A 74 7.94 0.27 -5.16
N ASP A 75 8.68 1.39 -5.21
CA ASP A 75 9.12 2.11 -4.01
C ASP A 75 7.92 2.52 -3.13
N ALA A 76 6.88 3.07 -3.74
CA ALA A 76 5.66 3.48 -3.02
C ALA A 76 4.92 2.26 -2.44
N LEU A 77 4.80 1.15 -3.20
CA LEU A 77 4.19 -0.09 -2.73
C LEU A 77 4.94 -0.68 -1.53
N SER A 78 6.28 -0.69 -1.58
CA SER A 78 7.11 -1.16 -0.44
C SER A 78 6.80 -0.37 0.83
N MET A 79 6.64 0.95 0.73
CA MET A 79 6.23 1.78 1.87
C MET A 79 4.83 1.48 2.38
N PHE A 80 3.89 1.15 1.49
CA PHE A 80 2.56 0.70 1.91
C PHE A 80 2.64 -0.65 2.64
N VAL A 81 3.50 -1.57 2.20
CA VAL A 81 3.73 -2.86 2.88
C VAL A 81 4.29 -2.64 4.28
N GLU A 82 5.31 -1.80 4.43
CA GLU A 82 5.88 -1.44 5.73
C GLU A 82 4.83 -0.82 6.65
N LEU A 83 4.05 0.13 6.14
CA LEU A 83 2.98 0.78 6.90
C LEU A 83 1.89 -0.21 7.34
N ALA A 84 1.49 -1.15 6.48
CA ALA A 84 0.55 -2.21 6.83
C ALA A 84 1.12 -3.16 7.88
N GLY A 85 2.43 -3.42 7.82
CA GLY A 85 3.17 -4.22 8.78
C GLY A 85 3.29 -3.53 10.14
N SER A 86 3.55 -2.23 10.21
CA SER A 86 3.70 -1.47 11.45
C SER A 86 2.35 -1.09 12.08
N ASP A 87 1.41 -0.57 11.30
CA ASP A 87 0.07 -0.17 11.76
C ASP A 87 -1.05 -0.57 10.78
N PRO A 88 -1.50 -1.85 10.81
CA PRO A 88 -2.55 -2.32 9.91
C PRO A 88 -3.88 -1.56 10.07
N ARG A 89 -4.10 -0.90 11.22
CA ARG A 89 -5.32 -0.11 11.45
C ARG A 89 -5.32 1.22 10.72
N PHE A 90 -4.15 1.68 10.25
CA PHE A 90 -4.04 2.93 9.51
C PHE A 90 -4.92 2.95 8.26
N VAL A 91 -5.05 1.82 7.56
CA VAL A 91 -5.88 1.73 6.35
C VAL A 91 -7.38 1.55 6.63
N ARG A 92 -7.79 1.40 7.89
CA ARG A 92 -9.15 0.97 8.29
C ARG A 92 -10.26 1.87 7.74
N LYS A 93 -10.05 3.20 7.72
CA LYS A 93 -11.05 4.17 7.26
C LYS A 93 -11.36 4.01 5.76
N HIS A 94 -10.37 3.64 4.97
CA HIS A 94 -10.44 3.50 3.52
C HIS A 94 -10.19 2.07 3.05
N LEU A 95 -10.37 1.07 3.93
CA LEU A 95 -9.97 -0.31 3.71
C LEU A 95 -10.45 -0.88 2.37
N ALA A 96 -11.73 -0.74 2.05
CA ALA A 96 -12.27 -1.30 0.81
C ALA A 96 -11.61 -0.69 -0.43
N HIS A 97 -11.37 0.61 -0.42
CA HIS A 97 -10.71 1.32 -1.52
C HIS A 97 -9.25 0.92 -1.66
N VAL A 98 -8.51 0.86 -0.53
CA VAL A 98 -7.10 0.45 -0.52
C VAL A 98 -6.95 -0.99 -1.03
N VAL A 99 -7.76 -1.92 -0.50
CA VAL A 99 -7.71 -3.33 -0.89
C VAL A 99 -8.09 -3.52 -2.35
N ASP A 100 -9.11 -2.83 -2.85
CA ASP A 100 -9.50 -2.92 -4.26
C ASP A 100 -8.42 -2.36 -5.20
N ALA A 101 -7.77 -1.26 -4.84
CA ALA A 101 -6.65 -0.70 -5.59
C ALA A 101 -5.47 -1.69 -5.65
N MET A 102 -5.09 -2.29 -4.52
CA MET A 102 -3.99 -3.26 -4.47
C MET A 102 -4.33 -4.56 -5.21
N MET A 103 -5.57 -5.06 -5.10
CA MET A 103 -6.03 -6.20 -5.89
C MET A 103 -5.98 -5.91 -7.39
N THR A 104 -6.38 -4.70 -7.81
CA THR A 104 -6.33 -4.30 -9.22
C THR A 104 -4.90 -4.29 -9.76
N ILE A 105 -3.92 -3.83 -8.96
CA ILE A 105 -2.50 -3.87 -9.32
C ILE A 105 -2.01 -5.32 -9.41
N ALA A 106 -2.31 -6.15 -8.41
CA ALA A 106 -1.88 -7.54 -8.36
C ALA A 106 -2.40 -8.38 -9.55
N GLU A 107 -3.62 -8.08 -10.02
CA GLU A 107 -4.29 -8.77 -11.14
C GLU A 107 -3.90 -8.22 -12.52
N HIS A 108 -3.13 -7.13 -12.61
CA HIS A 108 -2.82 -6.45 -13.88
C HIS A 108 -1.63 -7.10 -14.58
N ASN A 109 -1.89 -7.98 -15.55
CA ASN A 109 -0.87 -8.80 -16.21
C ASN A 109 0.16 -8.02 -17.06
N ASP A 110 -0.12 -6.75 -17.39
CA ASP A 110 0.83 -5.90 -18.14
C ASP A 110 1.84 -5.19 -17.24
N LEU A 111 1.70 -5.28 -15.92
CA LEU A 111 2.66 -4.74 -14.97
C LEU A 111 3.78 -5.76 -14.68
N GLU A 112 4.96 -5.24 -14.31
CA GLU A 112 6.09 -6.07 -13.89
C GLU A 112 5.72 -6.97 -12.70
N ASP A 113 6.28 -8.16 -12.64
CA ASP A 113 6.04 -9.12 -11.56
C ASP A 113 6.36 -8.53 -10.19
N GLY A 114 7.45 -7.75 -10.08
CA GLY A 114 7.82 -7.06 -8.86
C GLY A 114 6.72 -6.12 -8.35
N THR A 115 6.05 -5.39 -9.24
CA THR A 115 4.93 -4.49 -8.92
C THR A 115 3.72 -5.28 -8.42
N ARG A 116 3.37 -6.35 -9.13
CA ARG A 116 2.25 -7.24 -8.80
C ARG A 116 2.48 -7.98 -7.47
N HIS A 117 3.70 -8.45 -7.23
CA HIS A 117 4.08 -9.13 -6.00
C HIS A 117 4.01 -8.20 -4.79
N LEU A 118 4.52 -6.97 -4.87
CA LEU A 118 4.43 -5.99 -3.77
C LEU A 118 2.98 -5.65 -3.40
N ALA A 119 2.10 -5.49 -4.39
CA ALA A 119 0.68 -5.28 -4.13
C ALA A 119 0.05 -6.51 -3.43
N THR A 120 0.43 -7.71 -3.81
CA THR A 120 -0.01 -8.95 -3.17
C THR A 120 0.55 -9.08 -1.75
N GLU A 121 1.82 -8.75 -1.54
CA GLU A 121 2.47 -8.74 -0.22
C GLU A 121 1.73 -7.80 0.76
N PHE A 122 1.34 -6.61 0.30
CA PHE A 122 0.50 -5.71 1.10
C PHE A 122 -0.80 -6.39 1.57
N LEU A 123 -1.51 -7.08 0.65
CA LEU A 123 -2.77 -7.76 0.95
C LEU A 123 -2.57 -8.91 1.95
N VAL A 124 -1.50 -9.69 1.77
CA VAL A 124 -1.14 -10.79 2.68
C VAL A 124 -0.77 -10.24 4.05
N THR A 125 0.06 -9.18 4.12
CA THR A 125 0.44 -8.51 5.37
C THR A 125 -0.78 -8.05 6.17
N LEU A 126 -1.81 -7.49 5.51
CA LEU A 126 -3.06 -7.12 6.18
C LEU A 126 -3.85 -8.34 6.67
N THR A 127 -3.83 -9.47 5.96
CA THR A 127 -4.55 -10.68 6.40
C THR A 127 -3.88 -11.35 7.59
N GLU A 128 -2.55 -11.31 7.65
CA GLU A 128 -1.75 -11.85 8.76
C GLU A 128 -1.87 -10.98 10.04
N ALA A 129 -2.16 -9.70 9.87
CA ALA A 129 -2.31 -8.77 11.01
C ALA A 129 -3.58 -8.96 11.84
N ARG A 130 -4.23 -10.13 11.78
CA ARG A 130 -5.52 -10.41 12.45
C ARG A 130 -5.49 -10.19 13.97
N ASP A 131 -4.37 -10.38 14.62
CA ASP A 131 -4.24 -10.20 16.06
C ASP A 131 -4.19 -8.71 16.45
N ARG A 132 -3.63 -7.87 15.57
CA ARG A 132 -3.53 -6.41 15.75
C ARG A 132 -4.76 -5.67 15.23
N ALA A 133 -5.44 -6.22 14.21
CA ALA A 133 -6.63 -5.66 13.59
C ALA A 133 -7.74 -6.71 13.41
N PRO A 134 -8.29 -7.28 14.50
CA PRO A 134 -9.19 -8.42 14.43
C PRO A 134 -10.45 -8.09 13.61
N GLY A 135 -10.77 -9.00 12.69
CA GLY A 135 -12.00 -8.93 11.89
C GLY A 135 -12.02 -7.85 10.82
N MET A 136 -10.93 -7.09 10.63
CA MET A 136 -10.86 -6.01 9.65
C MET A 136 -11.13 -6.52 8.24
N MET A 137 -10.40 -7.54 7.80
CA MET A 137 -10.50 -8.11 6.45
C MET A 137 -11.76 -8.95 6.21
N ARG A 138 -12.39 -9.49 7.28
CA ARG A 138 -13.60 -10.33 7.17
C ARG A 138 -14.83 -9.61 6.62
N LYS A 139 -14.83 -8.28 6.64
CA LYS A 139 -15.95 -7.44 6.19
C LYS A 139 -15.91 -7.15 4.69
N LEU A 140 -14.82 -7.53 4.02
CA LEU A 140 -14.66 -7.28 2.59
C LEU A 140 -15.35 -8.38 1.77
N PRO A 141 -16.37 -8.05 0.98
CA PRO A 141 -17.06 -9.03 0.15
C PRO A 141 -16.10 -9.57 -0.92
N ASN A 142 -16.17 -10.87 -1.19
CA ASN A 142 -15.40 -11.55 -2.24
C ASN A 142 -13.86 -11.41 -2.14
N PHE A 143 -13.33 -10.87 -1.05
CA PHE A 143 -11.89 -10.68 -0.90
C PHE A 143 -11.13 -12.01 -0.95
N VAL A 144 -11.53 -13.00 -0.14
CA VAL A 144 -10.82 -14.28 -0.06
C VAL A 144 -10.83 -15.05 -1.39
N PRO A 145 -11.96 -15.23 -2.09
CA PRO A 145 -11.95 -15.87 -3.42
C PRO A 145 -11.09 -15.11 -4.43
N ARG A 146 -11.14 -13.78 -4.44
CA ARG A 146 -10.37 -12.95 -5.38
C ARG A 146 -8.87 -13.07 -5.11
N LEU A 147 -8.43 -12.95 -3.85
CA LEU A 147 -7.03 -13.14 -3.48
C LEU A 147 -6.54 -14.56 -3.81
N PHE A 148 -7.34 -15.59 -3.50
CA PHE A 148 -7.00 -16.96 -3.82
C PHE A 148 -6.77 -17.17 -5.33
N ASN A 149 -7.66 -16.64 -6.17
CA ASN A 149 -7.50 -16.73 -7.62
C ASN A 149 -6.24 -16.01 -8.12
N CYS A 150 -5.92 -14.85 -7.55
CA CYS A 150 -4.70 -14.11 -7.87
C CYS A 150 -3.44 -14.93 -7.51
N LEU A 151 -3.41 -15.53 -6.31
CA LEU A 151 -2.28 -16.36 -5.86
C LEU A 151 -2.13 -17.64 -6.70
N VAL A 152 -3.24 -18.27 -7.12
CA VAL A 152 -3.21 -19.43 -8.02
C VAL A 152 -2.66 -19.02 -9.40
N ALA A 153 -3.05 -17.84 -9.92
CA ALA A 153 -2.50 -17.34 -11.18
C ALA A 153 -0.98 -17.20 -11.11
N PHE A 154 -0.44 -16.60 -10.03
CA PHE A 154 1.02 -16.53 -9.86
C PHE A 154 1.71 -17.90 -9.80
N LEU A 155 1.09 -18.90 -9.18
CA LEU A 155 1.64 -20.26 -9.17
C LEU A 155 1.67 -20.90 -10.57
N LEU A 156 0.71 -20.53 -11.43
CA LEU A 156 0.66 -21.05 -12.81
C LEU A 156 1.64 -20.31 -13.74
N ASP A 157 2.05 -19.09 -13.38
CA ASP A 157 3.03 -18.30 -14.12
C ASP A 157 4.49 -18.71 -13.81
N VAL A 158 4.72 -19.56 -12.80
CA VAL A 158 6.05 -20.07 -12.48
C VAL A 158 6.53 -20.98 -13.59
N GLU A 159 7.63 -20.59 -14.25
CA GLU A 159 8.27 -21.43 -15.28
C GLU A 159 8.85 -22.70 -14.66
N ASP A 160 8.66 -23.82 -15.37
CA ASP A 160 9.15 -25.13 -14.93
C ASP A 160 10.65 -25.22 -15.27
N GLU A 161 11.51 -25.09 -14.26
CA GLU A 161 12.96 -25.19 -14.44
C GLU A 161 13.39 -26.66 -14.52
N GLN A 162 14.18 -27.01 -15.54
CA GLN A 162 14.69 -28.38 -15.73
C GLN A 162 15.45 -28.93 -14.50
N GLU A 163 16.06 -28.06 -13.71
CA GLU A 163 16.79 -28.45 -12.49
C GLU A 163 15.90 -29.02 -11.38
N TRP A 164 14.59 -28.71 -11.38
CA TRP A 164 13.64 -29.25 -10.40
C TRP A 164 13.34 -30.74 -10.62
N HIS A 165 13.66 -31.26 -11.80
CA HIS A 165 13.45 -32.67 -12.17
C HIS A 165 14.70 -33.53 -12.04
N THR A 166 15.85 -32.96 -11.64
CA THR A 166 17.14 -33.65 -11.47
C THR A 166 17.46 -33.89 -10.00
N ALA A 167 16.61 -34.61 -9.28
CA ALA A 167 16.89 -35.10 -7.93
C ALA A 167 17.24 -36.57 -7.95
#